data_73b8b4181b1cedac9a20fa6c936c78ad
#
_entry.id   73b8b4181b1cedac9a20fa6c936c78ad
#
_cell.length_a   1.000
_cell.length_b   1.000
_cell.length_c   1.000
_cell.angle_alpha   90.00
_cell.angle_beta   90.00
_cell.angle_gamma   90.00
#
_symmetry.space_group_name_H-M   'P 1'
#
loop_
_entity.id
_entity.type
_entity.pdbx_description
1 polymer ?
#
loop_
_entity_poly.entity_id
_entity_poly.type
_entity_poly.pdbx_seq_one_letter_code
_entity_poly.pdbx_strand_id
1 'polypeptide(L)'
;MYQLFRQGIFQMDAEKAHDFTIQCLKLAGNPLFQPILKSLIHAPKGFPKTVMGVNFPNPIGLAAGADKNGDAIEGFGALGFGFLELGTVTPVAQDGNAKPRQFRLIEAEGIINRNGFNNNGIDYLIENVKKARYKGVIGINIGKNKFTPLEQGKDDYIFCLNKAYNYAGYITVNISSPNTPDLRQLQYGDYFDDLLRGIKDRQTILANQYNKYVPIAIKIALDLTESELVQIADTLLRHKMDGVIATNTTVSRDTVMGMKNAEQQGGLSGKPLQHKSTEIIKRLHQELKGQIPIIGSGGIDGLQNAQEKIEAGAELLQVYSGLIYHGPKLVKELVKNIK
;
A
#
# COMPACT_ATOMS: atom_id res chain seq x y z
N MET A 1 -23.91 8.00 -9.97
CA MET A 1 -22.88 8.56 -10.86
C MET A 1 -21.66 7.65 -10.98
N TYR A 2 -20.96 7.25 -9.86
CA TYR A 2 -19.78 6.38 -9.94
C TYR A 2 -20.07 5.01 -10.60
N GLN A 3 -21.19 4.38 -10.32
CA GLN A 3 -21.55 3.09 -10.93
C GLN A 3 -21.61 3.13 -12.46
N LEU A 4 -22.17 4.20 -13.03
CA LEU A 4 -22.22 4.40 -14.50
C LEU A 4 -20.80 4.59 -15.06
N PHE A 5 -19.99 5.40 -14.40
CA PHE A 5 -18.58 5.57 -14.77
C PHE A 5 -17.80 4.24 -14.71
N ARG A 6 -18.01 3.46 -13.64
CA ARG A 6 -17.42 2.12 -13.47
C ARG A 6 -17.83 1.18 -14.59
N GLN A 7 -19.13 1.15 -14.98
CA GLN A 7 -19.60 0.29 -16.07
C GLN A 7 -18.87 0.60 -17.39
N GLY A 8 -18.68 1.87 -17.73
CA GLY A 8 -17.91 2.27 -18.91
C GLY A 8 -16.44 1.88 -18.83
N ILE A 9 -15.76 2.17 -17.71
CA ILE A 9 -14.34 1.84 -17.51
C ILE A 9 -14.10 0.32 -17.47
N PHE A 10 -15.06 -0.46 -16.97
CA PHE A 10 -14.91 -1.91 -16.90
C PHE A 10 -15.00 -2.61 -18.27
N GLN A 11 -15.43 -1.93 -19.33
CA GLN A 11 -15.32 -2.43 -20.72
C GLN A 11 -13.88 -2.33 -21.25
N MET A 12 -13.05 -1.47 -20.65
CA MET A 12 -11.66 -1.33 -21.04
C MET A 12 -10.80 -2.42 -20.39
N ASP A 13 -9.63 -2.71 -20.99
CA ASP A 13 -8.56 -3.46 -20.32
C ASP A 13 -8.27 -2.87 -18.92
N ALA A 14 -7.94 -3.72 -17.95
CA ALA A 14 -7.83 -3.28 -16.56
C ALA A 14 -6.68 -2.28 -16.35
N GLU A 15 -5.54 -2.46 -17.02
CA GLU A 15 -4.40 -1.55 -16.90
C GLU A 15 -4.65 -0.24 -17.65
N LYS A 16 -5.24 -0.30 -18.86
CA LYS A 16 -5.63 0.92 -19.59
C LYS A 16 -6.65 1.76 -18.82
N ALA A 17 -7.60 1.11 -18.15
CA ALA A 17 -8.57 1.80 -17.29
C ALA A 17 -7.89 2.46 -16.06
N HIS A 18 -6.89 1.79 -15.49
CA HIS A 18 -6.07 2.36 -14.42
C HIS A 18 -5.32 3.62 -14.91
N ASP A 19 -4.60 3.50 -16.02
CA ASP A 19 -3.83 4.61 -16.60
C ASP A 19 -4.74 5.81 -16.94
N PHE A 20 -5.91 5.54 -17.54
CA PHE A 20 -6.91 6.56 -17.81
C PHE A 20 -7.40 7.25 -16.52
N THR A 21 -7.68 6.46 -15.48
CA THR A 21 -8.13 7.00 -14.18
C THR A 21 -7.05 7.88 -13.54
N ILE A 22 -5.78 7.48 -13.60
CA ILE A 22 -4.66 8.29 -13.11
C ILE A 22 -4.60 9.64 -13.86
N GLN A 23 -4.75 9.64 -15.20
CA GLN A 23 -4.76 10.88 -15.97
C GLN A 23 -5.96 11.78 -15.60
N CYS A 24 -7.14 11.21 -15.40
CA CYS A 24 -8.32 11.95 -14.94
C CYS A 24 -8.08 12.57 -13.55
N LEU A 25 -7.52 11.82 -12.61
CA LEU A 25 -7.22 12.30 -11.26
C LEU A 25 -6.11 13.36 -11.26
N LYS A 26 -5.08 13.19 -12.09
CA LYS A 26 -4.02 14.18 -12.30
C LYS A 26 -4.60 15.52 -12.80
N LEU A 27 -5.46 15.45 -13.81
CA LEU A 27 -6.15 16.64 -14.33
C LEU A 27 -7.07 17.25 -13.27
N ALA A 28 -7.90 16.46 -12.62
CA ALA A 28 -8.83 16.93 -11.58
C ALA A 28 -8.10 17.48 -10.34
N GLY A 29 -6.89 17.02 -10.06
CA GLY A 29 -6.00 17.53 -9.01
C GLY A 29 -5.30 18.86 -9.35
N ASN A 30 -5.37 19.31 -10.62
CA ASN A 30 -4.83 20.62 -11.01
C ASN A 30 -5.51 21.75 -10.22
N PRO A 31 -4.80 22.84 -9.82
CA PRO A 31 -5.37 23.95 -9.08
C PRO A 31 -6.67 24.52 -9.63
N LEU A 32 -6.82 24.54 -10.95
CA LEU A 32 -8.03 25.05 -11.61
C LEU A 32 -9.25 24.15 -11.40
N PHE A 33 -9.07 22.82 -11.36
CA PHE A 33 -10.15 21.84 -11.28
C PHE A 33 -10.35 21.24 -9.90
N GLN A 34 -9.33 21.29 -9.03
CA GLN A 34 -9.38 20.70 -7.69
C GLN A 34 -10.53 21.24 -6.82
N PRO A 35 -10.90 22.54 -6.84
CA PRO A 35 -12.07 23.05 -6.09
C PRO A 35 -13.38 22.40 -6.55
N ILE A 36 -13.53 22.14 -7.86
CA ILE A 36 -14.70 21.47 -8.42
C ILE A 36 -14.73 20.01 -7.93
N LEU A 37 -13.60 19.30 -8.02
CA LEU A 37 -13.50 17.92 -7.53
C LEU A 37 -13.85 17.85 -6.03
N LYS A 38 -13.28 18.71 -5.20
CA LYS A 38 -13.58 18.78 -3.75
C LYS A 38 -15.07 19.05 -3.48
N SER A 39 -15.67 19.96 -4.27
CA SER A 39 -17.11 20.26 -4.16
C SER A 39 -18.00 19.08 -4.55
N LEU A 40 -17.59 18.28 -5.53
CA LEU A 40 -18.34 17.08 -5.93
C LEU A 40 -18.21 15.93 -4.91
N ILE A 41 -17.01 15.75 -4.37
CA ILE A 41 -16.71 14.65 -3.42
C ILE A 41 -17.27 14.95 -2.03
N HIS A 42 -17.21 16.20 -1.54
CA HIS A 42 -17.59 16.56 -0.16
C HIS A 42 -17.00 15.60 0.87
N ALA A 43 -15.69 15.44 0.86
CA ALA A 43 -15.00 14.56 1.80
C ALA A 43 -15.26 15.01 3.24
N PRO A 44 -15.69 14.12 4.14
CA PRO A 44 -15.94 14.47 5.53
C PRO A 44 -14.63 14.78 6.26
N LYS A 45 -14.72 15.53 7.34
CA LYS A 45 -13.64 15.56 8.33
C LYS A 45 -13.65 14.21 9.05
N GLY A 46 -12.51 13.55 9.09
CA GLY A 46 -12.34 12.30 9.83
C GLY A 46 -11.89 12.54 11.27
N PHE A 47 -11.52 11.46 11.93
CA PHE A 47 -10.99 11.45 13.29
C PHE A 47 -9.45 11.40 13.22
N PRO A 48 -8.75 12.45 13.67
CA PRO A 48 -7.28 12.43 13.71
C PRO A 48 -6.77 11.31 14.62
N LYS A 49 -5.68 10.67 14.19
CA LYS A 49 -5.03 9.60 14.96
C LYS A 49 -3.52 9.73 14.86
N THR A 50 -2.84 9.56 16.01
CA THR A 50 -1.37 9.51 16.05
C THR A 50 -0.91 8.07 16.07
N VAL A 51 -0.16 7.65 15.06
CA VAL A 51 0.39 6.30 14.91
C VAL A 51 1.85 6.41 14.47
N MET A 52 2.74 5.60 15.01
CA MET A 52 4.20 5.68 14.73
C MET A 52 4.81 7.08 14.98
N GLY A 53 4.22 7.88 15.87
CA GLY A 53 4.63 9.26 16.11
C GLY A 53 4.21 10.27 15.02
N VAL A 54 3.41 9.83 14.03
CA VAL A 54 2.89 10.67 12.94
C VAL A 54 1.41 10.96 13.16
N ASN A 55 1.01 12.22 12.96
CA ASN A 55 -0.39 12.65 13.06
C ASN A 55 -1.11 12.47 11.71
N PHE A 56 -2.02 11.52 11.65
CA PHE A 56 -2.88 11.26 10.49
C PHE A 56 -4.19 12.04 10.64
N PRO A 57 -4.65 12.79 9.63
CA PRO A 57 -5.93 13.52 9.68
C PRO A 57 -7.15 12.60 9.85
N ASN A 58 -7.05 11.38 9.39
CA ASN A 58 -7.98 10.27 9.64
C ASN A 58 -7.26 8.94 9.36
N PRO A 59 -7.78 7.80 9.88
CA PRO A 59 -7.09 6.50 9.78
C PRO A 59 -7.22 5.80 8.43
N ILE A 60 -7.81 6.42 7.40
CA ILE A 60 -8.07 5.79 6.10
C ILE A 60 -7.06 6.27 5.07
N GLY A 61 -6.32 5.36 4.49
CA GLY A 61 -5.29 5.63 3.48
C GLY A 61 -5.51 4.90 2.15
N LEU A 62 -4.84 5.44 1.13
CA LEU A 62 -4.68 4.78 -0.15
C LEU A 62 -3.50 3.80 -0.07
N ALA A 63 -3.71 2.55 -0.47
CA ALA A 63 -2.65 1.55 -0.50
C ALA A 63 -1.69 1.77 -1.68
N ALA A 64 -0.43 1.40 -1.51
CA ALA A 64 0.58 1.37 -2.57
C ALA A 64 0.11 0.57 -3.79
N GLY A 65 0.55 0.99 -4.97
CA GLY A 65 0.19 0.42 -6.26
C GLY A 65 -0.89 1.19 -7.01
N ALA A 66 -1.70 2.00 -6.32
CA ALA A 66 -2.70 2.85 -6.95
C ALA A 66 -2.06 4.05 -7.66
N ASP A 67 -1.16 4.75 -7.00
CA ASP A 67 -0.32 5.80 -7.59
C ASP A 67 1.16 5.46 -7.37
N LYS A 68 1.75 4.76 -8.34
CA LYS A 68 3.12 4.25 -8.20
C LYS A 68 4.17 5.36 -8.28
N ASN A 69 3.87 6.39 -9.04
CA ASN A 69 4.83 7.44 -9.40
C ASN A 69 4.52 8.80 -8.74
N GLY A 70 3.44 8.89 -7.95
CA GLY A 70 2.98 10.16 -7.40
C GLY A 70 2.41 11.11 -8.46
N ASP A 71 1.81 10.55 -9.52
CA ASP A 71 1.26 11.35 -10.63
C ASP A 71 -0.07 12.03 -10.30
N ALA A 72 -0.83 11.50 -9.33
CA ALA A 72 -2.19 11.92 -9.02
C ALA A 72 -2.43 12.24 -7.53
N ILE A 73 -1.38 12.66 -6.80
CA ILE A 73 -1.42 12.93 -5.34
C ILE A 73 -2.60 13.85 -4.98
N GLU A 74 -2.76 14.97 -5.68
CA GLU A 74 -3.81 15.95 -5.40
C GLU A 74 -5.22 15.40 -5.67
N GLY A 75 -5.34 14.60 -6.74
CA GLY A 75 -6.62 13.96 -7.10
C GLY A 75 -7.04 12.92 -6.07
N PHE A 76 -6.14 12.04 -5.65
CA PHE A 76 -6.42 11.08 -4.58
C PHE A 76 -6.65 11.77 -3.24
N GLY A 77 -5.87 12.80 -2.91
CA GLY A 77 -6.05 13.58 -1.69
C GLY A 77 -7.42 14.23 -1.61
N ALA A 78 -7.98 14.69 -2.74
CA ALA A 78 -9.31 15.27 -2.80
C ALA A 78 -10.44 14.27 -2.52
N LEU A 79 -10.17 12.94 -2.58
CA LEU A 79 -11.13 11.91 -2.21
C LEU A 79 -11.34 11.79 -0.69
N GLY A 80 -10.48 12.42 0.13
CA GLY A 80 -10.63 12.46 1.58
C GLY A 80 -9.73 11.50 2.36
N PHE A 81 -8.79 10.82 1.70
CA PHE A 81 -7.80 10.00 2.40
C PHE A 81 -6.98 10.83 3.40
N GLY A 82 -6.74 10.29 4.58
CA GLY A 82 -5.84 10.85 5.58
C GLY A 82 -4.36 10.66 5.23
N PHE A 83 -4.07 9.64 4.44
CA PHE A 83 -2.72 9.38 3.94
C PHE A 83 -2.73 8.67 2.59
N LEU A 84 -1.65 8.86 1.84
CA LEU A 84 -1.43 8.22 0.54
C LEU A 84 -0.12 7.45 0.60
N GLU A 85 -0.14 6.14 0.35
CA GLU A 85 1.07 5.37 0.17
C GLU A 85 1.38 5.28 -1.33
N LEU A 86 2.42 6.00 -1.73
CA LEU A 86 2.90 6.08 -3.12
C LEU A 86 3.94 4.98 -3.39
N GLY A 87 4.01 4.49 -4.59
CA GLY A 87 4.91 3.38 -4.95
C GLY A 87 4.12 2.09 -5.22
N THR A 88 4.76 0.93 -5.23
CA THR A 88 6.17 0.65 -4.91
C THR A 88 7.08 1.22 -6.00
N VAL A 89 8.10 1.93 -5.56
CA VAL A 89 9.18 2.40 -6.44
C VAL A 89 10.47 1.66 -6.14
N THR A 90 11.33 1.63 -7.14
CA THR A 90 12.63 0.99 -7.12
C THR A 90 13.74 2.02 -7.40
N PRO A 91 15.02 1.72 -7.12
CA PRO A 91 16.12 2.64 -7.39
C PRO A 91 16.09 3.26 -8.78
N VAL A 92 15.92 2.43 -9.79
CA VAL A 92 15.78 2.86 -11.19
C VAL A 92 14.42 2.46 -11.75
N ALA A 93 13.99 3.14 -12.81
CA ALA A 93 12.77 2.82 -13.54
C ALA A 93 12.79 1.39 -14.06
N GLN A 94 11.63 0.75 -14.08
CA GLN A 94 11.46 -0.56 -14.70
C GLN A 94 10.04 -0.76 -15.23
N ASP A 95 9.91 -1.47 -16.36
CA ASP A 95 8.61 -1.71 -17.01
C ASP A 95 7.72 -2.71 -16.27
N GLY A 96 8.31 -3.50 -15.37
CA GLY A 96 7.63 -4.60 -14.69
C GLY A 96 7.51 -5.85 -15.56
N ASN A 97 6.46 -6.64 -15.35
CA ASN A 97 6.21 -7.87 -16.09
C ASN A 97 5.45 -7.62 -17.39
N ALA A 98 5.50 -8.59 -18.32
CA ALA A 98 4.81 -8.51 -19.60
C ALA A 98 3.29 -8.33 -19.43
N LYS A 99 2.68 -7.55 -20.33
CA LYS A 99 1.22 -7.37 -20.44
C LYS A 99 0.60 -8.50 -21.27
N PRO A 100 -0.70 -8.86 -21.00
CA PRO A 100 -1.58 -8.34 -19.95
C PRO A 100 -1.19 -8.85 -18.55
N ARG A 101 -1.33 -8.00 -17.55
CA ARG A 101 -0.86 -8.28 -16.18
C ARG A 101 -1.82 -7.83 -15.08
N GLN A 102 -3.02 -7.36 -15.47
CA GLN A 102 -4.09 -7.03 -14.53
C GLN A 102 -5.41 -7.62 -15.01
N PHE A 103 -6.11 -8.32 -14.14
CA PHE A 103 -7.34 -9.05 -14.46
C PHE A 103 -8.38 -8.82 -13.38
N ARG A 104 -9.59 -8.40 -13.79
CA ARG A 104 -10.72 -8.24 -12.86
C ARG A 104 -11.46 -9.56 -12.70
N LEU A 105 -11.83 -9.85 -11.46
CA LEU A 105 -12.77 -10.89 -11.09
C LEU A 105 -14.05 -10.18 -10.59
N ILE A 106 -14.93 -9.81 -11.54
CA ILE A 106 -16.04 -8.89 -11.26
C ILE A 106 -17.00 -9.46 -10.23
N GLU A 107 -17.32 -10.75 -10.32
CA GLU A 107 -18.25 -11.45 -9.43
C GLU A 107 -17.71 -11.50 -7.97
N ALA A 108 -16.40 -11.62 -7.81
CA ALA A 108 -15.74 -11.64 -6.52
C ALA A 108 -15.32 -10.25 -6.03
N GLU A 109 -15.53 -9.18 -6.78
CA GLU A 109 -14.96 -7.86 -6.49
C GLU A 109 -13.45 -7.92 -6.19
N GLY A 110 -12.75 -8.76 -6.98
CA GLY A 110 -11.32 -9.05 -6.87
C GLY A 110 -10.52 -8.59 -8.08
N ILE A 111 -9.22 -8.47 -7.91
CA ILE A 111 -8.27 -8.17 -8.98
C ILE A 111 -7.06 -9.07 -8.82
N ILE A 112 -6.68 -9.76 -9.90
CA ILE A 112 -5.39 -10.44 -9.99
C ILE A 112 -4.43 -9.53 -10.74
N ASN A 113 -3.22 -9.34 -10.19
CA ASN A 113 -2.17 -8.59 -10.85
C ASN A 113 -0.81 -9.30 -10.76
N ARG A 114 -0.01 -9.12 -11.81
CA ARG A 114 1.40 -9.51 -11.87
C ARG A 114 2.28 -8.34 -12.35
N ASN A 115 2.06 -7.17 -11.76
CA ASN A 115 2.68 -5.91 -12.22
C ASN A 115 4.21 -5.94 -12.20
N GLY A 116 4.85 -6.52 -11.17
CA GLY A 116 6.30 -6.60 -11.07
C GLY A 116 6.97 -5.24 -10.82
N PHE A 117 6.34 -4.39 -10.01
CA PHE A 117 6.83 -3.05 -9.65
C PHE A 117 7.16 -2.15 -10.84
N ASN A 118 6.25 -2.09 -11.85
CA ASN A 118 6.39 -1.10 -12.92
C ASN A 118 6.33 0.33 -12.35
N ASN A 119 7.40 1.10 -12.55
CA ASN A 119 7.54 2.45 -12.00
C ASN A 119 8.64 3.25 -12.71
N ASN A 120 8.65 4.57 -12.54
CA ASN A 120 9.60 5.50 -13.17
C ASN A 120 10.86 5.78 -12.31
N GLY A 121 11.10 5.00 -11.26
CA GLY A 121 12.22 5.15 -10.34
C GLY A 121 11.94 6.14 -9.21
N ILE A 122 12.76 6.03 -8.15
CA ILE A 122 12.59 6.82 -6.93
C ILE A 122 12.74 8.33 -7.19
N ASP A 123 13.65 8.74 -8.06
CA ASP A 123 13.90 10.16 -8.32
C ASP A 123 12.67 10.84 -8.97
N TYR A 124 11.98 10.15 -9.89
CA TYR A 124 10.75 10.65 -10.50
C TYR A 124 9.65 10.84 -9.45
N LEU A 125 9.45 9.85 -8.57
CA LEU A 125 8.48 9.95 -7.48
C LEU A 125 8.79 11.15 -6.57
N ILE A 126 10.05 11.33 -6.15
CA ILE A 126 10.45 12.41 -5.25
C ILE A 126 10.18 13.78 -5.88
N GLU A 127 10.44 13.95 -7.17
CA GLU A 127 10.12 15.20 -7.87
C GLU A 127 8.61 15.51 -7.87
N ASN A 128 7.75 14.50 -7.93
CA ASN A 128 6.30 14.68 -7.81
C ASN A 128 5.89 14.99 -6.37
N VAL A 129 6.48 14.30 -5.38
CA VAL A 129 6.21 14.56 -3.95
C VAL A 129 6.62 15.98 -3.55
N LYS A 130 7.76 16.49 -4.04
CA LYS A 130 8.20 17.89 -3.79
C LYS A 130 7.18 18.93 -4.27
N LYS A 131 6.46 18.65 -5.35
CA LYS A 131 5.45 19.55 -5.93
C LYS A 131 4.08 19.40 -5.27
N ALA A 132 3.87 18.37 -4.45
CA ALA A 132 2.59 18.07 -3.85
C ALA A 132 2.17 19.14 -2.81
N ARG A 133 0.87 19.45 -2.82
CA ARG A 133 0.22 20.39 -1.87
C ARG A 133 -0.75 19.65 -0.95
N TYR A 134 -0.83 18.34 -1.08
CA TYR A 134 -1.63 17.48 -0.23
C TYR A 134 -1.27 17.69 1.24
N LYS A 135 -2.27 17.79 2.10
CA LYS A 135 -2.10 18.10 3.54
C LYS A 135 -2.17 16.87 4.45
N GLY A 136 -2.46 15.71 3.90
CA GLY A 136 -2.38 14.44 4.63
C GLY A 136 -0.94 13.92 4.64
N VAL A 137 -0.79 12.72 5.17
CA VAL A 137 0.52 12.06 5.27
C VAL A 137 0.86 11.36 3.96
N ILE A 138 2.07 11.55 3.46
CA ILE A 138 2.60 10.81 2.31
C ILE A 138 3.52 9.71 2.83
N GLY A 139 3.12 8.46 2.61
CA GLY A 139 3.97 7.29 2.75
C GLY A 139 4.68 6.98 1.43
N ILE A 140 5.92 6.56 1.48
CA ILE A 140 6.67 6.12 0.30
C ILE A 140 7.02 4.64 0.43
N ASN A 141 6.48 3.84 -0.47
CA ASN A 141 6.67 2.39 -0.52
C ASN A 141 7.85 2.09 -1.47
N ILE A 142 8.88 1.46 -0.93
CA ILE A 142 10.12 1.14 -1.63
C ILE A 142 10.30 -0.37 -1.81
N GLY A 143 10.94 -0.75 -2.91
CA GLY A 143 11.16 -2.15 -3.24
C GLY A 143 12.44 -2.37 -4.03
N LYS A 144 12.81 -3.65 -4.16
CA LYS A 144 13.97 -4.11 -4.93
C LYS A 144 13.66 -4.09 -6.43
N ASN A 145 14.61 -3.65 -7.25
CA ASN A 145 14.55 -3.81 -8.71
C ASN A 145 14.46 -5.29 -9.10
N LYS A 146 13.81 -5.57 -10.20
CA LYS A 146 13.55 -6.94 -10.68
C LYS A 146 14.83 -7.74 -10.90
N PHE A 147 15.84 -7.10 -11.46
CA PHE A 147 17.10 -7.74 -11.87
C PHE A 147 18.22 -7.65 -10.82
N THR A 148 17.99 -6.96 -9.71
CA THR A 148 18.93 -6.97 -8.58
C THR A 148 18.93 -8.37 -7.94
N PRO A 149 20.06 -9.06 -7.79
CA PRO A 149 20.15 -10.33 -7.07
C PRO A 149 19.64 -10.20 -5.64
N LEU A 150 19.17 -11.31 -5.06
CA LEU A 150 18.61 -11.31 -3.72
C LEU A 150 19.61 -10.81 -2.66
N GLU A 151 20.87 -11.23 -2.78
CA GLU A 151 21.98 -10.90 -1.90
C GLU A 151 22.29 -9.40 -1.88
N GLN A 152 22.00 -8.70 -2.98
CA GLN A 152 22.17 -7.25 -3.13
C GLN A 152 20.84 -6.48 -2.88
N GLY A 153 19.77 -7.20 -2.59
CA GLY A 153 18.44 -6.60 -2.42
C GLY A 153 18.41 -5.50 -1.38
N LYS A 154 19.13 -5.65 -0.28
CA LYS A 154 19.26 -4.65 0.79
C LYS A 154 19.75 -3.30 0.27
N ASP A 155 20.69 -3.28 -0.68
CA ASP A 155 21.27 -2.04 -1.21
C ASP A 155 20.22 -1.19 -1.96
N ASP A 156 19.30 -1.83 -2.66
CA ASP A 156 18.17 -1.16 -3.33
C ASP A 156 17.27 -0.44 -2.31
N TYR A 157 16.97 -1.10 -1.19
CA TYR A 157 16.16 -0.47 -0.12
C TYR A 157 16.91 0.68 0.54
N ILE A 158 18.20 0.54 0.82
CA ILE A 158 19.04 1.61 1.39
C ILE A 158 19.13 2.78 0.43
N PHE A 159 19.30 2.53 -0.86
CA PHE A 159 19.31 3.58 -1.89
C PHE A 159 18.01 4.37 -1.90
N CYS A 160 16.87 3.68 -1.98
CA CYS A 160 15.56 4.32 -1.97
C CYS A 160 15.29 5.05 -0.64
N LEU A 161 15.68 4.47 0.49
CA LEU A 161 15.55 5.08 1.82
C LEU A 161 16.28 6.41 1.88
N ASN A 162 17.51 6.48 1.38
CA ASN A 162 18.29 7.73 1.32
C ASN A 162 17.59 8.84 0.54
N LYS A 163 16.98 8.49 -0.58
CA LYS A 163 16.29 9.44 -1.45
C LYS A 163 14.94 9.90 -0.89
N ALA A 164 14.19 8.97 -0.26
CA ALA A 164 12.83 9.22 0.20
C ALA A 164 12.76 9.91 1.57
N TYR A 165 13.76 9.71 2.44
CA TYR A 165 13.69 9.98 3.87
C TYR A 165 13.17 11.38 4.22
N ASN A 166 13.74 12.41 3.61
CA ASN A 166 13.37 13.78 3.95
C ASN A 166 11.96 14.19 3.47
N TYR A 167 11.40 13.46 2.52
CA TYR A 167 10.14 13.81 1.85
C TYR A 167 8.95 12.98 2.33
N ALA A 168 9.21 11.86 3.02
CA ALA A 168 8.18 10.97 3.52
C ALA A 168 7.67 11.38 4.91
N GLY A 169 6.39 11.12 5.16
CA GLY A 169 5.81 11.07 6.50
C GLY A 169 6.08 9.72 7.17
N TYR A 170 6.12 8.65 6.40
CA TYR A 170 6.63 7.31 6.77
C TYR A 170 7.15 6.60 5.51
N ILE A 171 7.94 5.55 5.71
CA ILE A 171 8.46 4.73 4.61
C ILE A 171 8.00 3.30 4.80
N THR A 172 7.58 2.65 3.70
CA THR A 172 7.24 1.23 3.70
C THR A 172 8.30 0.42 2.95
N VAL A 173 8.89 -0.55 3.61
CA VAL A 173 9.77 -1.55 3.01
C VAL A 173 8.91 -2.73 2.53
N ASN A 174 8.75 -2.87 1.21
CA ASN A 174 7.89 -3.88 0.62
C ASN A 174 8.69 -5.12 0.22
N ILE A 175 8.59 -6.16 1.03
CA ILE A 175 9.26 -7.47 0.84
C ILE A 175 8.26 -8.58 0.50
N SER A 176 7.02 -8.24 0.19
CA SER A 176 5.91 -9.20 0.17
C SER A 176 5.24 -9.41 -1.20
N SER A 177 5.74 -8.75 -2.27
CA SER A 177 5.16 -8.92 -3.60
C SER A 177 5.42 -10.35 -4.14
N PRO A 178 4.37 -11.05 -4.62
CA PRO A 178 4.57 -12.34 -5.28
C PRO A 178 5.05 -12.22 -6.72
N ASN A 179 5.17 -11.00 -7.24
CA ASN A 179 5.36 -10.71 -8.65
C ASN A 179 6.80 -10.30 -9.01
N THR A 180 7.68 -10.28 -8.03
CA THR A 180 9.12 -10.04 -8.18
C THR A 180 9.85 -11.32 -7.76
N PRO A 181 10.75 -11.87 -8.58
CA PRO A 181 11.45 -13.11 -8.27
C PRO A 181 12.14 -13.04 -6.90
N ASP A 182 12.01 -14.10 -6.14
CA ASP A 182 12.65 -14.34 -4.84
C ASP A 182 12.41 -13.30 -3.73
N LEU A 183 11.65 -12.24 -4.01
CA LEU A 183 11.45 -11.13 -3.09
C LEU A 183 10.92 -11.58 -1.71
N ARG A 184 10.02 -12.56 -1.70
CA ARG A 184 9.44 -13.06 -0.45
C ARG A 184 10.46 -13.79 0.44
N GLN A 185 11.60 -14.23 -0.09
CA GLN A 185 12.69 -14.82 0.71
C GLN A 185 13.29 -13.79 1.68
N LEU A 186 13.18 -12.48 1.37
CA LEU A 186 13.59 -11.41 2.28
C LEU A 186 12.75 -11.33 3.57
N GLN A 187 11.66 -12.11 3.70
CA GLN A 187 10.85 -12.16 4.93
C GLN A 187 11.34 -13.21 5.93
N TYR A 188 12.39 -13.98 5.60
CA TYR A 188 12.78 -15.14 6.37
C TYR A 188 14.27 -15.16 6.73
N GLY A 189 14.57 -15.72 7.90
CA GLY A 189 15.91 -16.07 8.34
C GLY A 189 16.91 -14.91 8.32
N ASP A 190 18.13 -15.23 7.92
CA ASP A 190 19.25 -14.26 7.93
C ASP A 190 19.04 -13.09 6.96
N TYR A 191 18.35 -13.31 5.84
CA TYR A 191 18.03 -12.23 4.91
C TYR A 191 17.14 -11.17 5.55
N PHE A 192 16.14 -11.59 6.32
CA PHE A 192 15.24 -10.67 6.98
C PHE A 192 15.95 -9.91 8.10
N ASP A 193 16.73 -10.62 8.91
CA ASP A 193 17.50 -10.01 9.99
C ASP A 193 18.53 -8.98 9.48
N ASP A 194 19.29 -9.33 8.46
CA ASP A 194 20.29 -8.44 7.84
C ASP A 194 19.66 -7.23 7.18
N LEU A 195 18.51 -7.40 6.49
CA LEU A 195 17.77 -6.30 5.91
C LEU A 195 17.29 -5.32 6.98
N LEU A 196 16.62 -5.81 8.04
CA LEU A 196 16.07 -4.92 9.08
C LEU A 196 17.18 -4.20 9.85
N ARG A 197 18.28 -4.88 10.15
CA ARG A 197 19.45 -4.25 10.75
C ARG A 197 19.96 -3.10 9.88
N GLY A 198 20.22 -3.36 8.58
CA GLY A 198 20.69 -2.32 7.66
C GLY A 198 19.72 -1.14 7.52
N ILE A 199 18.42 -1.39 7.49
CA ILE A 199 17.38 -0.36 7.45
C ILE A 199 17.40 0.49 8.74
N LYS A 200 17.47 -0.11 9.92
CA LYS A 200 17.49 0.62 11.21
C LYS A 200 18.77 1.42 11.40
N ASP A 201 19.92 0.85 11.03
CA ASP A 201 21.19 1.56 11.07
C ASP A 201 21.14 2.80 10.16
N ARG A 202 20.61 2.63 8.95
CA ARG A 202 20.49 3.74 8.01
C ARG A 202 19.44 4.77 8.44
N GLN A 203 18.32 4.33 9.00
CA GLN A 203 17.30 5.23 9.59
C GLN A 203 17.94 6.12 10.67
N THR A 204 18.74 5.55 11.55
CA THR A 204 19.42 6.30 12.61
C THR A 204 20.37 7.38 12.05
N ILE A 205 21.16 7.03 11.04
CA ILE A 205 22.05 7.99 10.36
C ILE A 205 21.26 9.13 9.74
N LEU A 206 20.17 8.81 9.02
CA LEU A 206 19.35 9.80 8.35
C LEU A 206 18.56 10.67 9.34
N ALA A 207 18.07 10.09 10.45
CA ALA A 207 17.41 10.84 11.51
C ALA A 207 18.33 11.93 12.09
N ASN A 208 19.58 11.60 12.34
CA ASN A 208 20.57 12.57 12.80
C ASN A 208 20.91 13.60 11.72
N GLN A 209 21.10 13.16 10.48
CA GLN A 209 21.43 14.04 9.36
C GLN A 209 20.34 15.11 9.09
N TYR A 210 19.08 14.72 9.16
CA TYR A 210 17.95 15.60 8.85
C TYR A 210 17.28 16.21 10.09
N ASN A 211 17.74 15.85 11.28
CA ASN A 211 17.09 16.20 12.56
C ASN A 211 15.57 15.90 12.53
N LYS A 212 15.22 14.75 11.94
CA LYS A 212 13.82 14.33 11.69
C LYS A 212 13.74 12.81 11.77
N TYR A 213 12.89 12.30 12.67
CA TYR A 213 12.58 10.88 12.68
C TYR A 213 11.46 10.56 11.68
N VAL A 214 11.71 9.67 10.73
CA VAL A 214 10.72 9.14 9.79
C VAL A 214 10.52 7.67 10.09
N PRO A 215 9.32 7.25 10.53
CA PRO A 215 9.06 5.86 10.87
C PRO A 215 9.07 4.95 9.65
N ILE A 216 9.45 3.70 9.86
CA ILE A 216 9.55 2.67 8.82
C ILE A 216 8.62 1.50 9.14
N ALA A 217 7.69 1.20 8.22
CA ALA A 217 6.81 0.05 8.30
C ALA A 217 7.28 -1.07 7.34
N ILE A 218 7.11 -2.31 7.76
CA ILE A 218 7.41 -3.48 6.93
C ILE A 218 6.12 -4.05 6.38
N LYS A 219 6.01 -4.20 5.04
CA LYS A 219 4.82 -4.79 4.41
C LYS A 219 5.01 -6.27 4.19
N ILE A 220 4.18 -7.09 4.85
CA ILE A 220 4.27 -8.55 4.87
C ILE A 220 3.28 -9.23 3.90
N ALA A 221 3.56 -10.48 3.54
CA ALA A 221 2.70 -11.31 2.72
C ALA A 221 1.43 -11.75 3.49
N LEU A 222 0.41 -12.18 2.73
CA LEU A 222 -0.78 -12.84 3.30
C LEU A 222 -0.58 -14.34 3.47
N ASP A 223 0.17 -14.95 2.56
CA ASP A 223 0.34 -16.40 2.49
C ASP A 223 1.47 -16.84 3.44
N LEU A 224 1.24 -16.70 4.74
CA LEU A 224 2.16 -17.07 5.80
C LEU A 224 1.58 -18.23 6.61
N THR A 225 2.43 -19.15 7.01
CA THR A 225 2.13 -20.13 8.05
C THR A 225 2.15 -19.46 9.43
N GLU A 226 1.59 -20.10 10.43
CA GLU A 226 1.59 -19.58 11.79
C GLU A 226 3.03 -19.42 12.35
N SER A 227 3.90 -20.37 12.10
CA SER A 227 5.30 -20.31 12.51
C SER A 227 6.07 -19.17 11.83
N GLU A 228 5.82 -18.93 10.54
CA GLU A 228 6.43 -17.80 9.82
C GLU A 228 5.96 -16.45 10.36
N LEU A 229 4.66 -16.35 10.70
CA LEU A 229 4.11 -15.13 11.28
C LEU A 229 4.73 -14.80 12.65
N VAL A 230 4.90 -15.82 13.50
CA VAL A 230 5.59 -15.67 14.80
C VAL A 230 7.05 -15.21 14.59
N GLN A 231 7.78 -15.85 13.69
CA GLN A 231 9.18 -15.46 13.40
C GLN A 231 9.29 -14.04 12.88
N ILE A 232 8.36 -13.63 12.00
CA ILE A 232 8.30 -12.25 11.51
C ILE A 232 8.03 -11.28 12.66
N ALA A 233 7.05 -11.55 13.52
CA ALA A 233 6.74 -10.70 14.67
C ALA A 233 7.93 -10.56 15.63
N ASP A 234 8.60 -11.65 15.97
CA ASP A 234 9.78 -11.65 16.83
C ASP A 234 10.93 -10.83 16.22
N THR A 235 11.15 -10.96 14.91
CA THR A 235 12.20 -10.20 14.23
C THR A 235 11.88 -8.71 14.17
N LEU A 236 10.61 -8.33 13.90
CA LEU A 236 10.16 -6.95 13.95
C LEU A 236 10.37 -6.33 15.34
N LEU A 237 10.03 -7.05 16.41
CA LEU A 237 10.22 -6.63 17.81
C LEU A 237 11.71 -6.46 18.14
N ARG A 238 12.54 -7.44 17.80
CA ARG A 238 13.98 -7.43 18.05
C ARG A 238 14.68 -6.21 17.40
N HIS A 239 14.30 -5.88 16.17
CA HIS A 239 14.81 -4.72 15.44
C HIS A 239 14.07 -3.42 15.77
N LYS A 240 13.08 -3.43 16.66
CA LYS A 240 12.29 -2.26 17.06
C LYS A 240 11.75 -1.50 15.85
N MET A 241 11.11 -2.24 14.92
CA MET A 241 10.48 -1.61 13.76
C MET A 241 9.31 -0.73 14.18
N ASP A 242 9.04 0.33 13.41
CA ASP A 242 8.08 1.36 13.81
C ASP A 242 6.64 1.00 13.46
N GLY A 243 6.44 0.12 12.49
CA GLY A 243 5.11 -0.33 12.06
C GLY A 243 5.17 -1.56 11.17
N VAL A 244 4.02 -2.18 10.96
CA VAL A 244 3.85 -3.28 10.02
C VAL A 244 2.58 -3.10 9.20
N ILE A 245 2.63 -3.41 7.90
CA ILE A 245 1.46 -3.41 7.01
C ILE A 245 1.05 -4.86 6.73
N ALA A 246 -0.13 -5.22 7.20
CA ALA A 246 -0.74 -6.52 7.00
C ALA A 246 -2.06 -6.36 6.24
N THR A 247 -2.17 -6.83 4.96
CA THR A 247 -1.22 -7.65 4.23
C THR A 247 -1.09 -7.22 2.75
N ASN A 248 -0.15 -7.85 2.04
CA ASN A 248 -0.11 -7.82 0.58
C ASN A 248 -1.18 -8.77 0.00
N THR A 249 -1.13 -9.01 -1.31
CA THR A 249 -2.00 -9.92 -2.07
C THR A 249 -1.67 -11.40 -1.81
N THR A 250 -2.62 -12.30 -2.14
CA THR A 250 -2.44 -13.77 -2.03
C THR A 250 -2.20 -14.43 -3.39
N VAL A 251 -1.48 -15.53 -3.39
CA VAL A 251 -1.39 -16.44 -4.54
C VAL A 251 -2.44 -17.56 -4.49
N SER A 252 -3.12 -17.77 -3.34
CA SER A 252 -4.25 -18.70 -3.25
C SER A 252 -5.41 -18.26 -4.16
N ARG A 253 -6.17 -19.28 -4.63
CA ARG A 253 -7.36 -19.11 -5.48
C ARG A 253 -8.61 -19.71 -4.88
N ASP A 254 -8.53 -20.25 -3.65
CA ASP A 254 -9.60 -21.03 -3.00
C ASP A 254 -10.94 -20.29 -2.99
N THR A 255 -10.91 -18.99 -2.78
CA THR A 255 -12.11 -18.13 -2.72
C THR A 255 -12.68 -17.72 -4.09
N VAL A 256 -11.99 -18.05 -5.19
CA VAL A 256 -12.36 -17.60 -6.55
C VAL A 256 -12.30 -18.72 -7.59
N MET A 257 -12.20 -19.98 -7.16
CA MET A 257 -12.12 -21.13 -8.06
C MET A 257 -13.31 -21.16 -9.02
N GLY A 258 -13.05 -21.45 -10.31
CA GLY A 258 -14.04 -21.53 -11.35
C GLY A 258 -14.53 -20.18 -11.89
N MET A 259 -14.14 -19.06 -11.29
CA MET A 259 -14.50 -17.74 -11.81
C MET A 259 -13.64 -17.35 -13.01
N LYS A 260 -14.18 -16.51 -13.87
CA LYS A 260 -13.43 -15.96 -15.02
C LYS A 260 -12.14 -15.28 -14.53
N ASN A 261 -11.01 -15.59 -15.16
CA ASN A 261 -9.66 -15.12 -14.85
C ASN A 261 -9.04 -15.69 -13.56
N ALA A 262 -9.69 -16.58 -12.81
CA ALA A 262 -9.14 -17.14 -11.58
C ALA A 262 -7.81 -17.90 -11.80
N GLU A 263 -7.62 -18.48 -12.99
CA GLU A 263 -6.41 -19.22 -13.40
C GLU A 263 -5.17 -18.32 -13.62
N GLN A 264 -5.38 -17.00 -13.69
CA GLN A 264 -4.28 -16.08 -13.98
C GLN A 264 -3.25 -16.09 -12.85
N GLN A 265 -1.97 -16.09 -13.23
CA GLN A 265 -0.86 -15.93 -12.30
C GLN A 265 -0.80 -14.52 -11.74
N GLY A 266 -0.32 -14.37 -10.50
CA GLY A 266 -0.14 -13.10 -9.82
C GLY A 266 -0.83 -13.03 -8.46
N GLY A 267 -0.80 -11.87 -7.84
CA GLY A 267 -1.44 -11.64 -6.55
C GLY A 267 -2.92 -11.28 -6.69
N LEU A 268 -3.78 -12.00 -6.00
CA LEU A 268 -5.21 -11.70 -5.85
C LEU A 268 -5.41 -10.67 -4.74
N SER A 269 -6.21 -9.64 -5.01
CA SER A 269 -6.62 -8.58 -4.08
C SER A 269 -8.14 -8.39 -4.09
N GLY A 270 -8.66 -7.60 -3.16
CA GLY A 270 -10.08 -7.27 -3.05
C GLY A 270 -10.82 -8.12 -2.03
N LYS A 271 -12.14 -8.16 -2.14
CA LYS A 271 -13.05 -8.84 -1.22
C LYS A 271 -12.65 -10.28 -0.87
N PRO A 272 -12.10 -11.09 -1.78
CA PRO A 272 -11.65 -12.45 -1.47
C PRO A 272 -10.64 -12.57 -0.32
N LEU A 273 -9.95 -11.47 0.03
CA LEU A 273 -8.93 -11.45 1.09
C LEU A 273 -9.48 -11.10 2.47
N GLN A 274 -10.74 -10.69 2.56
CA GLN A 274 -11.32 -10.07 3.77
C GLN A 274 -11.02 -10.88 5.03
N HIS A 275 -11.45 -12.12 5.09
CA HIS A 275 -11.35 -12.97 6.29
C HIS A 275 -9.89 -13.27 6.62
N LYS A 276 -9.13 -13.79 5.65
CA LYS A 276 -7.74 -14.21 5.88
C LYS A 276 -6.85 -13.05 6.31
N SER A 277 -7.01 -11.86 5.71
CA SER A 277 -6.22 -10.70 6.13
C SER A 277 -6.60 -10.21 7.53
N THR A 278 -7.87 -10.33 7.94
CA THR A 278 -8.32 -10.00 9.30
C THR A 278 -7.76 -10.99 10.33
N GLU A 279 -7.72 -12.28 10.00
CA GLU A 279 -7.09 -13.31 10.85
C GLU A 279 -5.59 -13.04 11.05
N ILE A 280 -4.86 -12.73 9.98
CA ILE A 280 -3.43 -12.38 10.06
C ILE A 280 -3.23 -11.13 10.93
N ILE A 281 -4.05 -10.10 10.77
CA ILE A 281 -3.97 -8.90 11.61
C ILE A 281 -4.18 -9.25 13.08
N LYS A 282 -5.22 -10.04 13.39
CA LYS A 282 -5.54 -10.44 14.76
C LYS A 282 -4.39 -11.24 15.38
N ARG A 283 -3.84 -12.22 14.65
CA ARG A 283 -2.73 -13.03 15.14
C ARG A 283 -1.47 -12.20 15.32
N LEU A 284 -1.14 -11.35 14.34
CA LEU A 284 0.00 -10.47 14.41
C LEU A 284 -0.10 -9.50 15.59
N HIS A 285 -1.29 -8.95 15.87
CA HIS A 285 -1.53 -8.08 17.02
C HIS A 285 -1.22 -8.82 18.34
N GLN A 286 -1.61 -10.07 18.47
CA GLN A 286 -1.32 -10.91 19.64
C GLN A 286 0.20 -11.12 19.82
N GLU A 287 0.91 -11.45 18.74
CA GLU A 287 2.37 -11.70 18.79
C GLU A 287 3.15 -10.41 19.07
N LEU A 288 2.75 -9.29 18.47
CA LEU A 288 3.39 -7.99 18.69
C LEU A 288 3.05 -7.36 20.06
N LYS A 289 2.05 -7.88 20.78
CA LYS A 289 1.64 -7.42 22.13
C LYS A 289 1.41 -5.90 22.20
N GLY A 290 0.91 -5.31 21.11
CA GLY A 290 0.67 -3.87 21.01
C GLY A 290 1.92 -2.98 20.93
N GLN A 291 3.13 -3.56 20.81
CA GLN A 291 4.37 -2.77 20.78
C GLN A 291 4.65 -2.16 19.40
N ILE A 292 4.12 -2.75 18.32
CA ILE A 292 4.28 -2.26 16.96
C ILE A 292 2.89 -2.09 16.36
N PRO A 293 2.50 -0.88 15.93
CA PRO A 293 1.20 -0.62 15.32
C PRO A 293 1.06 -1.31 13.97
N ILE A 294 -0.18 -1.72 13.65
CA ILE A 294 -0.52 -2.41 12.41
C ILE A 294 -1.33 -1.50 11.51
N ILE A 295 -0.91 -1.39 10.25
CA ILE A 295 -1.70 -0.80 9.17
C ILE A 295 -2.41 -1.95 8.46
N GLY A 296 -3.74 -2.03 8.58
CA GLY A 296 -4.55 -3.10 8.00
C GLY A 296 -4.82 -2.88 6.52
N SER A 297 -4.55 -3.89 5.69
CA SER A 297 -4.79 -3.86 4.24
C SER A 297 -5.30 -5.21 3.75
N GLY A 298 -6.16 -5.19 2.73
CA GLY A 298 -6.73 -6.39 2.10
C GLY A 298 -8.23 -6.60 2.42
N GLY A 299 -9.07 -6.63 1.39
CA GLY A 299 -10.49 -6.92 1.49
C GLY A 299 -11.36 -5.85 2.14
N ILE A 300 -10.92 -4.58 2.16
CA ILE A 300 -11.75 -3.48 2.68
C ILE A 300 -12.65 -2.98 1.55
N ASP A 301 -13.92 -3.34 1.59
CA ASP A 301 -14.95 -2.98 0.61
C ASP A 301 -16.20 -2.33 1.23
N GLY A 302 -16.25 -2.20 2.56
CA GLY A 302 -17.35 -1.58 3.31
C GLY A 302 -16.99 -1.25 4.74
N LEU A 303 -17.91 -0.62 5.45
CA LEU A 303 -17.71 -0.20 6.83
C LEU A 303 -17.51 -1.40 7.78
N GLN A 304 -18.31 -2.46 7.61
CA GLN A 304 -18.27 -3.63 8.49
C GLN A 304 -16.87 -4.26 8.53
N ASN A 305 -16.31 -4.59 7.36
CA ASN A 305 -15.01 -5.25 7.30
C ASN A 305 -13.84 -4.31 7.64
N ALA A 306 -14.01 -3.01 7.49
CA ALA A 306 -13.08 -2.02 8.03
C ALA A 306 -13.08 -2.05 9.56
N GLN A 307 -14.26 -2.10 10.21
CA GLN A 307 -14.40 -2.22 11.66
C GLN A 307 -13.80 -3.53 12.19
N GLU A 308 -14.08 -4.65 11.53
CA GLU A 308 -13.50 -5.96 11.87
C GLU A 308 -11.96 -5.91 11.92
N LYS A 309 -11.32 -5.16 11.01
CA LYS A 309 -9.85 -5.01 11.03
C LYS A 309 -9.36 -4.13 12.17
N ILE A 310 -10.07 -3.07 12.51
CA ILE A 310 -9.76 -2.25 13.70
C ILE A 310 -9.90 -3.11 14.98
N GLU A 311 -10.98 -3.88 15.10
CA GLU A 311 -11.22 -4.79 16.23
C GLU A 311 -10.16 -5.91 16.30
N ALA A 312 -9.61 -6.32 15.15
CA ALA A 312 -8.51 -7.27 15.08
C ALA A 312 -7.15 -6.67 15.49
N GLY A 313 -7.06 -5.36 15.71
CA GLY A 313 -5.86 -4.67 16.19
C GLY A 313 -5.18 -3.77 15.17
N ALA A 314 -5.80 -3.50 14.00
CA ALA A 314 -5.27 -2.49 13.08
C ALA A 314 -5.51 -1.07 13.61
N GLU A 315 -4.53 -0.19 13.49
CA GLU A 315 -4.65 1.21 13.88
C GLU A 315 -4.94 2.14 12.71
N LEU A 316 -4.47 1.79 11.53
CA LEU A 316 -4.74 2.48 10.26
C LEU A 316 -5.23 1.47 9.24
N LEU A 317 -5.94 1.94 8.22
CA LEU A 317 -6.48 1.09 7.16
C LEU A 317 -6.05 1.59 5.78
N GLN A 318 -5.70 0.68 4.88
CA GLN A 318 -5.37 0.98 3.48
C GLN A 318 -6.37 0.35 2.52
N VAL A 319 -6.92 1.15 1.62
CA VAL A 319 -7.88 0.74 0.59
C VAL A 319 -7.24 0.73 -0.79
N TYR A 320 -7.47 -0.32 -1.57
CA TYR A 320 -7.07 -0.44 -2.98
C TYR A 320 -8.25 -0.91 -3.86
N SER A 321 -8.51 -2.21 -3.92
CA SER A 321 -9.55 -2.79 -4.80
C SER A 321 -10.96 -2.30 -4.45
N GLY A 322 -11.25 -2.09 -3.16
CA GLY A 322 -12.53 -1.51 -2.73
C GLY A 322 -12.80 -0.14 -3.35
N LEU A 323 -11.76 0.71 -3.50
CA LEU A 323 -11.91 1.99 -4.20
C LEU A 323 -12.30 1.79 -5.69
N ILE A 324 -11.73 0.80 -6.34
CA ILE A 324 -12.02 0.51 -7.77
C ILE A 324 -13.46 0.01 -7.95
N TYR A 325 -13.98 -0.77 -7.01
CA TYR A 325 -15.34 -1.32 -7.10
C TYR A 325 -16.42 -0.36 -6.58
N HIS A 326 -16.15 0.37 -5.49
CA HIS A 326 -17.15 1.21 -4.78
C HIS A 326 -16.92 2.71 -4.95
N GLY A 327 -15.75 3.12 -5.43
CA GLY A 327 -15.41 4.51 -5.71
C GLY A 327 -15.27 5.39 -4.47
N PRO A 328 -15.33 6.72 -4.65
CA PRO A 328 -15.14 7.69 -3.57
C PRO A 328 -16.17 7.58 -2.44
N LYS A 329 -17.33 6.96 -2.69
CA LYS A 329 -18.36 6.74 -1.66
C LYS A 329 -17.82 5.88 -0.52
N LEU A 330 -17.04 4.84 -0.84
CA LEU A 330 -16.41 3.99 0.17
C LEU A 330 -15.49 4.82 1.08
N VAL A 331 -14.59 5.61 0.49
CA VAL A 331 -13.67 6.45 1.26
C VAL A 331 -14.43 7.38 2.20
N LYS A 332 -15.46 8.04 1.67
CA LYS A 332 -16.32 8.95 2.47
C LYS A 332 -16.99 8.25 3.63
N GLU A 333 -17.52 7.05 3.43
CA GLU A 333 -18.17 6.25 4.47
C GLU A 333 -17.18 5.85 5.55
N LEU A 334 -15.99 5.34 5.17
CA LEU A 334 -14.95 4.92 6.09
C LEU A 334 -14.42 6.10 6.92
N VAL A 335 -14.07 7.22 6.26
CA VAL A 335 -13.55 8.43 6.94
C VAL A 335 -14.55 9.00 7.95
N LYS A 336 -15.85 8.89 7.65
CA LYS A 336 -16.90 9.39 8.56
C LYS A 336 -17.09 8.53 9.81
N ASN A 337 -16.85 7.22 9.73
CA ASN A 337 -17.28 6.26 10.75
C ASN A 337 -16.13 5.53 11.47
N ILE A 338 -14.93 5.46 10.90
CA ILE A 338 -13.78 4.82 11.56
C ILE A 338 -13.00 5.84 12.38
N LYS A 339 -12.74 5.47 13.67
CA LYS A 339 -12.00 6.29 14.65
C LYS A 339 -10.60 5.78 14.92
#